data_795c53130e76655c5d2c7505da918e59
#
_entry.id   795c53130e76655c5d2c7505da918e59
#
_cell.length_a   1.000
_cell.length_b   1.000
_cell.length_c   1.000
_cell.angle_alpha   90.00
_cell.angle_beta   90.00
_cell.angle_gamma   90.00
#
_symmetry.space_group_name_H-M   'P 1'
#
loop_
_entity.id
_entity.type
_entity.pdbx_description
1 polymer ?
#
loop_
_entity_poly.entity_id
_entity_poly.type
_entity_poly.pdbx_seq_one_letter_code
_entity_poly.pdbx_strand_id
1 'polypeptide(L)'
;MPCTTILVGKNASYDGSTIIASNDDSGAGSYTPKKYVVVKPEEQPRIYKSEISHVEIELPDDPMRYTAVPNAVKGEGIWAASGVN
;
A
#
# COMPACT_ATOMS: atom_id res chain seq x y z
N MET A 1 -12.27 4.26 -9.49
CA MET A 1 -12.69 3.08 -8.70
C MET A 1 -13.09 3.54 -7.32
N PRO A 2 -14.24 3.10 -6.81
CA PRO A 2 -14.75 3.57 -5.52
C PRO A 2 -14.10 2.85 -4.34
N CYS A 3 -12.84 3.18 -4.08
CA CYS A 3 -12.13 2.64 -2.93
C CYS A 3 -12.35 3.53 -1.71
N THR A 4 -12.35 2.91 -0.54
CA THR A 4 -12.57 3.60 0.73
C THR A 4 -11.41 3.32 1.67
N THR A 5 -10.94 4.34 2.36
CA THR A 5 -9.91 4.21 3.39
C THR A 5 -10.41 4.81 4.69
N ILE A 6 -10.18 4.09 5.79
CA ILE A 6 -10.51 4.53 7.14
C ILE A 6 -9.21 4.70 7.92
N LEU A 7 -9.03 5.86 8.52
CA LEU A 7 -7.90 6.17 9.38
C LEU A 7 -8.40 6.37 10.80
N VAL A 8 -7.82 5.64 11.76
CA VAL A 8 -8.19 5.76 13.17
C VAL A 8 -6.95 6.18 13.94
N GLY A 9 -6.99 7.38 14.53
CA GLY A 9 -5.94 7.88 15.38
C GLY A 9 -6.01 7.28 16.79
N LYS A 10 -4.91 7.41 17.53
CA LYS A 10 -4.77 6.83 18.87
C LYS A 10 -5.85 7.26 19.85
N ASN A 11 -6.35 8.48 19.72
CA ASN A 11 -7.38 9.00 20.64
C ASN A 11 -8.78 8.50 20.31
N ALA A 12 -8.97 7.88 19.17
CA ALA A 12 -10.24 7.34 18.72
C ALA A 12 -10.30 5.81 18.79
N SER A 13 -9.19 5.16 19.11
CA SER A 13 -9.16 3.70 19.24
C SER A 13 -9.28 3.29 20.71
N TYR A 14 -9.79 2.09 20.93
CA TYR A 14 -10.04 1.59 22.26
C TYR A 14 -8.76 1.37 23.07
N ASP A 15 -7.71 0.88 22.43
CA ASP A 15 -6.43 0.53 23.07
C ASP A 15 -5.30 1.51 22.76
N GLY A 16 -5.59 2.65 22.14
CA GLY A 16 -4.58 3.63 21.77
C GLY A 16 -3.80 3.30 20.52
N SER A 17 -4.17 2.25 19.79
CA SER A 17 -3.51 1.92 18.52
C SER A 17 -3.94 2.85 17.39
N THR A 18 -3.11 2.93 16.36
CA THR A 18 -3.47 3.58 15.10
C THR A 18 -3.82 2.51 14.08
N ILE A 19 -4.87 2.77 13.30
CA ILE A 19 -5.38 1.79 12.35
C ILE A 19 -5.55 2.45 10.99
N ILE A 20 -5.09 1.77 9.95
CA ILE A 20 -5.38 2.13 8.56
C ILE A 20 -6.05 0.92 7.92
N ALA A 21 -7.26 1.12 7.42
CA ALA A 21 -8.00 0.07 6.74
C ALA A 21 -8.51 0.59 5.41
N SER A 22 -8.31 -0.18 4.35
CA SER A 22 -8.76 0.21 3.02
C SER A 22 -9.22 -1.01 2.24
N ASN A 23 -10.09 -0.75 1.26
CA ASN A 23 -10.49 -1.75 0.30
C ASN A 23 -10.06 -1.36 -1.11
N ASP A 24 -10.05 -2.33 -1.98
CA ASP A 24 -9.88 -2.14 -3.43
C ASP A 24 -11.18 -2.62 -4.08
N ASP A 25 -12.02 -1.67 -4.45
CA ASP A 25 -13.34 -1.96 -4.99
C ASP A 25 -13.29 -1.94 -6.51
N SER A 26 -13.32 -3.13 -7.09
CA SER A 26 -13.31 -3.31 -8.54
C SER A 26 -14.68 -3.04 -9.16
N GLY A 27 -14.73 -2.91 -10.48
CA GLY A 27 -15.97 -2.77 -11.19
C GLY A 27 -16.91 -3.97 -11.00
N ALA A 28 -18.20 -3.76 -11.26
CA ALA A 28 -19.24 -4.75 -10.99
C ALA A 28 -18.92 -6.12 -11.59
N GLY A 29 -18.94 -7.14 -10.74
CA GLY A 29 -18.73 -8.52 -11.16
C GLY A 29 -17.28 -8.91 -11.44
N SER A 30 -16.33 -8.00 -11.29
CA SER A 30 -14.91 -8.32 -11.48
C SER A 30 -14.15 -8.26 -10.16
N TYR A 31 -13.02 -8.96 -10.10
CA TYR A 31 -12.12 -8.86 -8.99
C TYR A 31 -10.68 -8.89 -9.48
N THR A 32 -9.78 -8.29 -8.71
CA THR A 32 -8.36 -8.30 -8.99
C THR A 32 -7.66 -9.15 -7.94
N PRO A 33 -7.01 -10.26 -8.32
CA PRO A 33 -6.31 -11.07 -7.32
C PRO A 33 -5.18 -10.30 -6.66
N LYS A 34 -5.07 -10.47 -5.35
CA LYS A 34 -4.09 -9.80 -4.51
C LYS A 34 -3.15 -10.81 -3.88
N LYS A 35 -2.01 -10.35 -3.44
CA LYS A 35 -1.10 -11.11 -2.58
C LYS A 35 -0.69 -10.24 -1.40
N TYR A 36 -0.27 -10.87 -0.32
CA TYR A 36 0.27 -10.17 0.84
C TYR A 36 1.78 -10.30 0.84
N VAL A 37 2.47 -9.18 0.98
CA VAL A 37 3.92 -9.16 0.98
C VAL A 37 4.47 -8.31 2.11
N VAL A 38 5.67 -8.65 2.55
CA VAL A 38 6.47 -7.86 3.48
C VAL A 38 7.69 -7.37 2.70
N VAL A 39 7.90 -6.07 2.70
CA VAL A 39 9.01 -5.45 1.99
C VAL A 39 10.02 -4.91 3.00
N LYS A 40 11.22 -5.46 2.97
CA LYS A 40 12.31 -5.05 3.85
C LYS A 40 12.99 -3.78 3.34
N PRO A 41 13.66 -3.01 4.21
CA PRO A 41 14.34 -1.79 3.77
C PRO A 41 15.32 -2.01 2.62
N GLU A 42 16.10 -3.09 2.68
CA GLU A 42 17.10 -3.40 1.65
C GLU A 42 16.51 -3.82 0.31
N GLU A 43 15.24 -4.16 0.28
CA GLU A 43 14.53 -4.56 -0.96
C GLU A 43 13.91 -3.36 -1.67
N GLN A 44 13.95 -2.17 -1.07
CA GLN A 44 13.30 -0.98 -1.61
C GLN A 44 14.25 -0.22 -2.53
N PRO A 45 13.76 0.25 -3.69
CA PRO A 45 14.59 1.07 -4.58
C PRO A 45 14.82 2.46 -3.98
N ARG A 46 15.87 3.15 -4.45
CA ARG A 46 16.07 4.55 -4.09
C ARG A 46 15.20 5.49 -4.92
N ILE A 47 14.86 5.06 -6.13
CA ILE A 47 13.96 5.80 -7.01
C ILE A 47 12.80 4.88 -7.35
N TYR A 48 11.59 5.30 -7.04
CA TYR A 48 10.38 4.58 -7.39
C TYR A 48 9.78 5.17 -8.65
N LYS A 49 9.48 4.31 -9.62
CA LYS A 49 8.79 4.67 -10.85
C LYS A 49 7.42 4.03 -10.87
N SER A 50 6.38 4.83 -11.06
CA SER A 50 5.02 4.32 -11.14
C SER A 50 4.82 3.49 -12.41
N GLU A 51 4.19 2.33 -12.24
CA GLU A 51 3.85 1.44 -13.36
C GLU A 51 2.80 2.07 -14.29
N ILE A 52 1.94 2.91 -13.75
CA ILE A 52 0.81 3.48 -14.49
C ILE A 52 1.14 4.86 -15.04
N SER A 53 1.59 5.76 -14.19
CA SER A 53 1.83 7.16 -14.58
C SER A 53 3.25 7.42 -15.05
N HIS A 54 4.17 6.49 -14.78
CA HIS A 54 5.61 6.61 -15.07
C HIS A 54 6.29 7.76 -14.33
N VAL A 55 5.63 8.35 -13.33
CA VAL A 55 6.22 9.36 -12.46
C VAL A 55 7.32 8.72 -11.61
N GLU A 56 8.44 9.40 -11.48
CA GLU A 56 9.56 8.96 -10.66
C GLU A 56 9.62 9.78 -9.37
N ILE A 57 9.83 9.09 -8.24
CA ILE A 57 9.92 9.70 -6.92
C ILE A 57 11.18 9.20 -6.25
N GLU A 58 11.99 10.12 -5.75
CA GLU A 58 13.15 9.78 -4.94
C GLU A 58 12.70 9.38 -3.54
N LEU A 59 13.15 8.20 -3.09
CA LEU A 59 12.81 7.65 -1.81
C LEU A 59 13.93 7.89 -0.79
N PRO A 60 13.64 7.86 0.52
CA PRO A 60 14.64 8.09 1.56
C PRO A 60 15.69 6.98 1.58
N ASP A 61 16.89 7.32 2.08
CA ASP A 61 18.01 6.38 2.19
C ASP A 61 17.83 5.37 3.31
N ASP A 62 16.98 5.66 4.28
CA ASP A 62 16.70 4.83 5.45
C ASP A 62 15.22 4.44 5.52
N PRO A 63 14.71 3.70 4.54
CA PRO A 63 13.29 3.36 4.49
C PRO A 63 12.93 2.36 5.58
N MET A 64 11.67 2.38 5.97
CA MET A 64 11.12 1.42 6.91
C MET A 64 10.64 0.16 6.20
N ARG A 65 10.64 -0.96 6.93
CA ARG A 65 9.93 -2.16 6.49
C ARG A 65 8.44 -1.88 6.46
N TYR A 66 7.76 -2.38 5.44
CA TYR A 66 6.31 -2.24 5.36
C TYR A 66 5.64 -3.52 4.85
N THR A 67 4.35 -3.60 5.08
CA THR A 67 3.51 -4.63 4.49
C THR A 67 2.66 -4.02 3.39
N ALA A 68 2.34 -4.80 2.37
CA ALA A 68 1.55 -4.34 1.25
C ALA A 68 0.68 -5.45 0.69
N VAL A 69 -0.36 -5.05 -0.02
CA VAL A 69 -1.28 -5.97 -0.70
C VAL A 69 -1.31 -5.59 -2.18
N PRO A 70 -0.23 -5.87 -2.92
CA PRO A 70 -0.17 -5.55 -4.34
C PRO A 70 -1.05 -6.48 -5.17
N ASN A 71 -1.29 -6.07 -6.41
CA ASN A 71 -1.90 -6.96 -7.38
C ASN A 71 -1.02 -8.19 -7.61
N ALA A 72 -1.65 -9.36 -7.68
CA ALA A 72 -0.92 -10.61 -7.86
C ALA A 72 -0.42 -10.80 -9.30
N VAL A 73 -1.03 -10.10 -10.27
CA VAL A 73 -0.65 -10.19 -11.67
C VAL A 73 0.50 -9.21 -11.95
N LYS A 74 1.56 -9.73 -12.55
CA LYS A 74 2.74 -8.94 -12.87
C LYS A 74 2.38 -7.80 -13.85
N GLY A 75 2.87 -6.59 -13.56
CA GLY A 75 2.65 -5.43 -14.41
C GLY A 75 1.43 -4.59 -14.05
N GLU A 76 0.62 -5.03 -13.10
CA GLU A 76 -0.53 -4.24 -12.63
C GLU A 76 -0.19 -3.27 -11.51
N GLY A 77 1.07 -3.24 -11.09
CA GLY A 77 1.57 -2.31 -10.11
C GLY A 77 1.28 -2.70 -8.67
N ILE A 78 1.76 -1.86 -7.76
CA ILE A 78 1.53 -2.01 -6.32
C ILE A 78 0.27 -1.22 -5.96
N TRP A 79 -0.66 -1.89 -5.32
CA TRP A 79 -1.87 -1.26 -4.82
C TRP A 79 -1.87 -1.36 -3.30
N ALA A 80 -2.03 -0.23 -2.65
CA ALA A 80 -2.16 -0.12 -1.19
C ALA A 80 -0.98 -0.70 -0.40
N ALA A 81 0.11 0.04 -0.37
CA ALA A 81 1.07 -0.11 0.72
C ALA A 81 0.48 0.57 1.96
N SER A 82 0.61 -0.06 3.10
CA SER A 82 0.18 0.54 4.36
C SER A 82 1.26 0.44 5.41
N GLY A 83 1.50 1.55 6.07
CA GLY A 83 2.45 1.60 7.17
C GLY A 83 2.17 2.82 8.02
N VAL A 84 2.50 2.70 9.30
CA VAL A 84 2.41 3.79 10.27
C VAL A 84 3.72 3.82 11.05
N ASN A 85 4.33 4.99 11.13
CA ASN A 85 5.53 5.21 11.94
C ASN A 85 5.22 6.09 13.14
#